data_9202a3393a3ad4f4f253bc6ea5390e12
#
_entry.id   9202a3393a3ad4f4f253bc6ea5390e12
#
_cell.length_a   1.000
_cell.length_b   1.000
_cell.length_c   1.000
_cell.angle_alpha   90.00
_cell.angle_beta   90.00
_cell.angle_gamma   90.00
#
_symmetry.space_group_name_H-M   'P 1'
#
loop_
_entity.id
_entity.type
_entity.pdbx_description
1 polymer ?
#
loop_
_entity_poly.entity_id
_entity_poly.type
_entity_poly.pdbx_seq_one_letter_code
_entity_poly.pdbx_strand_id
1 'polypeptide(L)'
;DLYVSGSLNVFNHRTNIDIQNRIVAFDIKELGKQLKKIGMLIVQDQIWGRVTQNRSKGKATWYFCDEFHLLLREEQTAAFSCEIWKRFRKWGGIPTGATQNVKDLLSSPEIENILENSDFICLLNQASGDRKILAERLNISPQQLRYVDNSEPGEGLLIYENVILPFKNPIPKNTQLYQIMTTRLGEGATV
;
A
#
# COMPACT_ATOMS: atom_id res chain seq x y z
N ASP A 1 -0.82 -21.92 25.64
CA ASP A 1 -0.23 -21.05 26.67
C ASP A 1 0.44 -19.80 26.11
N LEU A 2 0.97 -19.83 24.86
CA LEU A 2 1.67 -18.69 24.25
C LEU A 2 0.82 -17.40 24.23
N TYR A 3 -0.48 -17.53 23.92
CA TYR A 3 -1.43 -16.42 23.81
C TYR A 3 -2.16 -16.10 25.13
N VAL A 4 -2.16 -16.99 26.10
CA VAL A 4 -2.91 -16.81 27.36
C VAL A 4 -2.01 -16.25 28.47
N SER A 5 -0.82 -16.82 28.64
CA SER A 5 0.12 -16.46 29.70
C SER A 5 1.53 -16.16 29.20
N GLY A 6 1.79 -16.36 27.91
CA GLY A 6 3.09 -16.17 27.27
C GLY A 6 3.27 -14.79 26.62
N SER A 7 4.33 -14.66 25.83
CA SER A 7 4.75 -13.40 25.21
C SER A 7 3.75 -12.77 24.23
N LEU A 8 2.75 -13.55 23.79
CA LEU A 8 1.71 -13.08 22.88
C LEU A 8 0.38 -12.77 23.59
N ASN A 9 0.34 -12.75 24.92
CA ASN A 9 -0.89 -12.46 25.67
C ASN A 9 -1.39 -11.03 25.45
N VAL A 10 -0.56 -10.15 24.93
CA VAL A 10 -0.92 -8.77 24.53
C VAL A 10 -2.10 -8.74 23.55
N PHE A 11 -2.35 -9.81 22.81
CA PHE A 11 -3.50 -9.94 21.93
C PHE A 11 -4.71 -10.65 22.58
N ASN A 12 -4.57 -11.15 23.80
CA ASN A 12 -5.61 -11.88 24.52
C ASN A 12 -6.45 -10.96 25.44
N HIS A 13 -6.92 -9.86 24.87
CA HIS A 13 -7.78 -8.91 25.57
C HIS A 13 -9.07 -8.65 24.77
N ARG A 14 -10.09 -8.11 25.42
CA ARG A 14 -11.26 -7.63 24.70
C ARG A 14 -10.83 -6.53 23.73
N THR A 15 -11.41 -6.54 22.55
CA THR A 15 -11.17 -5.51 21.54
C THR A 15 -11.45 -4.13 22.15
N ASN A 16 -10.43 -3.27 22.17
CA ASN A 16 -10.49 -1.89 22.65
C ASN A 16 -10.44 -0.88 21.50
N ILE A 17 -10.55 -1.34 20.26
CA ILE A 17 -10.50 -0.51 19.06
C ILE A 17 -11.91 -0.31 18.55
N ASP A 18 -12.32 0.96 18.37
CA ASP A 18 -13.53 1.31 17.64
C ASP A 18 -13.18 1.63 16.18
N ILE A 19 -13.53 0.73 15.28
CA ILE A 19 -13.32 0.87 13.84
C ILE A 19 -14.57 1.37 13.11
N GLN A 20 -15.55 1.95 13.81
CA GLN A 20 -16.79 2.44 13.17
C GLN A 20 -16.57 3.76 12.42
N ASN A 21 -15.50 4.48 12.73
CA ASN A 21 -15.17 5.72 12.06
C ASN A 21 -15.01 5.54 10.53
N ARG A 22 -15.35 6.60 9.79
CA ARG A 22 -15.23 6.62 8.32
C ARG A 22 -13.78 6.41 7.87
N ILE A 23 -12.83 6.99 8.58
CA ILE A 23 -11.39 6.85 8.35
C ILE A 23 -10.79 6.19 9.58
N VAL A 24 -10.06 5.11 9.37
CA VAL A 24 -9.35 4.37 10.41
C VAL A 24 -7.92 4.16 9.96
N ALA A 25 -6.96 4.50 10.80
CA ALA A 25 -5.54 4.23 10.57
C ALA A 25 -5.04 3.23 11.60
N PHE A 26 -4.34 2.20 11.14
CA PHE A 26 -3.66 1.23 11.99
C PHE A 26 -2.16 1.51 11.95
N ASP A 27 -1.61 1.99 13.05
CA ASP A 27 -0.15 2.12 13.21
C ASP A 27 0.39 0.85 13.90
N ILE A 28 1.24 0.14 13.16
CA ILE A 28 1.90 -1.09 13.65
C ILE A 28 3.41 -0.90 13.83
N LYS A 29 3.89 0.35 13.80
CA LYS A 29 5.32 0.68 13.88
C LYS A 29 5.95 0.21 15.18
N GLU A 30 5.27 0.43 16.29
CA GLU A 30 5.73 0.09 17.64
C GLU A 30 5.69 -1.41 17.96
N LEU A 31 5.06 -2.23 17.09
CA LEU A 31 5.09 -3.68 17.25
C LEU A 31 6.50 -4.21 16.96
N GLY A 32 7.14 -4.83 17.97
CA GLY A 32 8.40 -5.53 17.79
C GLY A 32 8.33 -6.60 16.69
N LYS A 33 9.48 -7.01 16.16
CA LYS A 33 9.57 -7.94 15.02
C LYS A 33 8.70 -9.19 15.15
N GLN A 34 8.61 -9.77 16.35
CA GLN A 34 7.81 -10.99 16.61
C GLN A 34 6.30 -10.75 16.52
N LEU A 35 5.83 -9.60 16.99
CA LEU A 35 4.41 -9.25 17.03
C LEU A 35 3.93 -8.64 15.71
N LYS A 36 4.83 -8.08 14.92
CA LYS A 36 4.49 -7.36 13.69
C LYS A 36 3.74 -8.24 12.68
N LYS A 37 4.18 -9.48 12.51
CA LYS A 37 3.52 -10.45 11.62
C LYS A 37 2.07 -10.72 12.05
N ILE A 38 1.85 -10.97 13.33
CA ILE A 38 0.51 -11.22 13.88
C ILE A 38 -0.34 -9.95 13.78
N GLY A 39 0.23 -8.79 14.11
CA GLY A 39 -0.43 -7.51 13.96
C GLY A 39 -0.89 -7.24 12.51
N MET A 40 -0.05 -7.53 11.53
CA MET A 40 -0.40 -7.42 10.12
C MET A 40 -1.58 -8.32 9.75
N LEU A 41 -1.59 -9.58 10.19
CA LEU A 41 -2.69 -10.51 9.93
C LEU A 41 -3.99 -10.05 10.59
N ILE A 42 -3.93 -9.55 11.83
CA ILE A 42 -5.10 -9.02 12.54
C ILE A 42 -5.66 -7.80 11.79
N VAL A 43 -4.80 -6.86 11.36
CA VAL A 43 -5.23 -5.69 10.60
C VAL A 43 -5.88 -6.10 9.28
N GLN A 44 -5.28 -7.04 8.56
CA GLN A 44 -5.85 -7.55 7.29
C GLN A 44 -7.23 -8.20 7.51
N ASP A 45 -7.42 -8.96 8.59
CA ASP A 45 -8.70 -9.56 8.95
C ASP A 45 -9.75 -8.48 9.28
N GLN A 46 -9.38 -7.45 10.04
CA GLN A 46 -10.25 -6.31 10.34
C GLN A 46 -10.68 -5.55 9.06
N ILE A 47 -9.75 -5.37 8.13
CA ILE A 47 -10.03 -4.74 6.83
C ILE A 47 -11.04 -5.59 6.04
N TRP A 48 -10.84 -6.91 5.99
CA TRP A 48 -11.76 -7.82 5.32
C TRP A 48 -13.16 -7.80 5.95
N GLY A 49 -13.25 -7.84 7.27
CA GLY A 49 -14.51 -7.68 8.01
C GLY A 49 -15.21 -6.37 7.65
N ARG A 50 -14.47 -5.26 7.55
CA ARG A 50 -15.01 -3.96 7.18
C ARG A 50 -15.54 -3.93 5.75
N VAL A 51 -14.81 -4.49 4.80
CA VAL A 51 -15.25 -4.59 3.40
C VAL A 51 -16.55 -5.38 3.31
N THR A 52 -16.62 -6.52 3.99
CA THR A 52 -17.82 -7.36 4.05
C THR A 52 -19.03 -6.63 4.63
N GLN A 53 -18.82 -5.93 5.75
CA GLN A 53 -19.87 -5.13 6.40
C GLN A 53 -20.35 -3.97 5.52
N ASN A 54 -19.44 -3.27 4.86
CA ASN A 54 -19.77 -2.14 4.01
C ASN A 54 -20.50 -2.58 2.74
N ARG A 55 -20.12 -3.73 2.17
CA ARG A 55 -20.82 -4.32 1.02
C ARG A 55 -22.29 -4.54 1.30
N SER A 56 -22.65 -5.08 2.47
CA SER A 56 -24.06 -5.30 2.84
C SER A 56 -24.87 -4.01 2.92
N LYS A 57 -24.17 -2.85 3.06
CA LYS A 57 -24.74 -1.50 3.12
C LYS A 57 -24.59 -0.75 1.78
N GLY A 58 -24.14 -1.40 0.70
CA GLY A 58 -23.89 -0.77 -0.59
C GLY A 58 -22.76 0.27 -0.59
N LYS A 59 -21.78 0.16 0.34
CA LYS A 59 -20.68 1.12 0.49
C LYS A 59 -19.37 0.51 0.01
N ALA A 60 -18.58 1.29 -0.74
CA ALA A 60 -17.20 0.93 -1.07
C ALA A 60 -16.28 1.13 0.13
N THR A 61 -15.17 0.39 0.14
CA THR A 61 -14.12 0.51 1.16
C THR A 61 -12.77 0.67 0.49
N TRP A 62 -12.07 1.76 0.79
CA TRP A 62 -10.70 1.95 0.35
C TRP A 62 -9.75 1.43 1.42
N TYR A 63 -8.80 0.64 0.98
CA TYR A 63 -7.70 0.13 1.78
C TYR A 63 -6.39 0.66 1.24
N PHE A 64 -5.69 1.46 2.05
CA PHE A 64 -4.35 1.94 1.74
C PHE A 64 -3.33 1.21 2.61
N CYS A 65 -2.30 0.68 2.00
CA CYS A 65 -1.18 0.08 2.68
C CYS A 65 0.11 0.78 2.27
N ASP A 66 0.70 1.51 3.20
CA ASP A 66 2.05 2.07 3.04
C ASP A 66 3.09 0.99 3.30
N GLU A 67 4.27 1.13 2.68
CA GLU A 67 5.36 0.15 2.70
C GLU A 67 4.87 -1.29 2.39
N PHE A 68 4.03 -1.39 1.36
CA PHE A 68 3.33 -2.61 0.98
C PHE A 68 4.25 -3.84 0.82
N HIS A 69 5.52 -3.63 0.40
CA HIS A 69 6.51 -4.69 0.28
C HIS A 69 6.71 -5.47 1.59
N LEU A 70 6.43 -4.86 2.76
CA LEU A 70 6.56 -5.54 4.05
C LEU A 70 5.54 -6.67 4.22
N LEU A 71 4.35 -6.55 3.62
CA LEU A 71 3.34 -7.61 3.64
C LEU A 71 3.73 -8.80 2.77
N LEU A 72 4.59 -8.59 1.78
CA LEU A 72 5.01 -9.63 0.84
C LEU A 72 6.26 -10.40 1.28
N ARG A 73 6.89 -10.02 2.39
CA ARG A 73 8.08 -10.70 2.93
C ARG A 73 7.76 -12.06 3.57
N GLU A 74 6.57 -12.20 4.09
CA GLU A 74 6.13 -13.41 4.80
C GLU A 74 5.06 -14.11 3.99
N GLU A 75 5.21 -15.41 3.74
CA GLU A 75 4.31 -16.21 2.90
C GLU A 75 2.83 -16.04 3.25
N GLN A 76 2.48 -16.05 4.54
CA GLN A 76 1.08 -15.94 4.97
C GLN A 76 0.47 -14.57 4.67
N THR A 77 1.19 -13.48 4.95
CA THR A 77 0.71 -12.12 4.67
C THR A 77 0.72 -11.83 3.17
N ALA A 78 1.65 -12.39 2.42
CA ALA A 78 1.70 -12.28 0.97
C ALA A 78 0.52 -12.99 0.31
N ALA A 79 0.25 -14.25 0.68
CA ALA A 79 -0.90 -15.00 0.18
C ALA A 79 -2.23 -14.29 0.48
N PHE A 80 -2.39 -13.77 1.70
CA PHE A 80 -3.58 -13.00 2.07
C PHE A 80 -3.70 -11.70 1.27
N SER A 81 -2.61 -10.99 1.06
CA SER A 81 -2.59 -9.77 0.22
C SER A 81 -2.98 -10.07 -1.22
N CYS A 82 -2.47 -11.16 -1.79
CA CYS A 82 -2.85 -11.62 -3.12
C CYS A 82 -4.36 -11.93 -3.21
N GLU A 83 -4.91 -12.57 -2.18
CA GLU A 83 -6.36 -12.85 -2.11
C GLU A 83 -7.18 -11.57 -2.02
N ILE A 84 -6.74 -10.57 -1.25
CA ILE A 84 -7.35 -9.24 -1.20
C ILE A 84 -7.42 -8.63 -2.60
N TRP A 85 -6.30 -8.56 -3.34
CA TRP A 85 -6.29 -7.98 -4.69
C TRP A 85 -7.23 -8.69 -5.65
N LYS A 86 -7.27 -10.01 -5.63
CA LYS A 86 -8.18 -10.81 -6.48
C LYS A 86 -9.65 -10.63 -6.16
N ARG A 87 -10.00 -10.46 -4.91
CA ARG A 87 -11.40 -10.56 -4.44
C ARG A 87 -12.05 -9.22 -4.13
N PHE A 88 -11.31 -8.21 -3.70
CA PHE A 88 -11.86 -6.93 -3.24
C PHE A 88 -12.76 -6.28 -4.26
N ARG A 89 -12.42 -6.31 -5.54
CA ARG A 89 -13.26 -5.76 -6.61
C ARG A 89 -14.71 -6.26 -6.54
N LYS A 90 -14.91 -7.57 -6.34
CA LYS A 90 -16.25 -8.18 -6.25
C LYS A 90 -16.97 -7.81 -4.94
N TRP A 91 -16.25 -7.32 -3.95
CA TRP A 91 -16.77 -6.99 -2.63
C TRP A 91 -16.87 -5.48 -2.39
N GLY A 92 -16.61 -4.66 -3.39
CA GLY A 92 -16.63 -3.20 -3.28
C GLY A 92 -15.43 -2.66 -2.48
N GLY A 93 -14.34 -3.42 -2.41
CA GLY A 93 -13.07 -2.99 -1.86
C GLY A 93 -12.16 -2.44 -2.96
N ILE A 94 -11.36 -1.43 -2.61
CA ILE A 94 -10.37 -0.82 -3.50
C ILE A 94 -9.02 -0.88 -2.77
N PRO A 95 -8.20 -1.92 -3.02
CA PRO A 95 -6.89 -2.03 -2.41
C PRO A 95 -5.91 -1.11 -3.12
N THR A 96 -5.04 -0.47 -2.34
CA THR A 96 -3.98 0.40 -2.82
C THR A 96 -2.72 0.14 -2.01
N GLY A 97 -1.67 -0.32 -2.67
CA GLY A 97 -0.35 -0.53 -2.08
C GLY A 97 0.62 0.55 -2.52
N ALA A 98 1.31 1.17 -1.58
CA ALA A 98 2.41 2.10 -1.84
C ALA A 98 3.72 1.51 -1.32
N THR A 99 4.80 1.70 -2.06
CA THR A 99 6.13 1.25 -1.63
C THR A 99 7.23 2.08 -2.27
N GLN A 100 8.31 2.27 -1.54
CA GLN A 100 9.56 2.84 -2.05
C GLN A 100 10.57 1.75 -2.42
N ASN A 101 10.37 0.51 -1.97
CA ASN A 101 11.29 -0.60 -2.18
C ASN A 101 10.78 -1.55 -3.27
N VAL A 102 11.03 -1.16 -4.51
CA VAL A 102 10.61 -1.92 -5.69
C VAL A 102 11.30 -3.28 -5.76
N LYS A 103 12.58 -3.36 -5.41
CA LYS A 103 13.35 -4.59 -5.46
C LYS A 103 12.76 -5.67 -4.53
N ASP A 104 12.46 -5.29 -3.28
CA ASP A 104 11.83 -6.22 -2.33
C ASP A 104 10.42 -6.60 -2.78
N LEU A 105 9.66 -5.65 -3.32
CA LEU A 105 8.34 -5.89 -3.87
C LEU A 105 8.39 -6.95 -4.97
N LEU A 106 9.26 -6.76 -5.96
CA LEU A 106 9.38 -7.65 -7.13
C LEU A 106 10.06 -8.99 -6.83
N SER A 107 10.61 -9.19 -5.64
CA SER A 107 11.18 -10.46 -5.21
C SER A 107 10.12 -11.47 -4.74
N SER A 108 8.91 -11.01 -4.41
CA SER A 108 7.81 -11.88 -4.00
C SER A 108 7.18 -12.59 -5.21
N PRO A 109 6.94 -13.90 -5.15
CA PRO A 109 6.25 -14.62 -6.21
C PRO A 109 4.80 -14.19 -6.39
N GLU A 110 4.16 -13.63 -5.35
CA GLU A 110 2.78 -13.15 -5.38
C GLU A 110 2.62 -11.83 -6.13
N ILE A 111 3.72 -11.10 -6.37
CA ILE A 111 3.63 -9.76 -6.98
C ILE A 111 3.04 -9.79 -8.40
N GLU A 112 3.32 -10.83 -9.18
CA GLU A 112 2.76 -10.96 -10.54
C GLU A 112 1.22 -10.98 -10.48
N ASN A 113 0.67 -11.78 -9.59
CA ASN A 113 -0.78 -11.83 -9.36
C ASN A 113 -1.36 -10.48 -8.91
N ILE A 114 -0.62 -9.73 -8.09
CA ILE A 114 -1.05 -8.43 -7.59
C ILE A 114 -1.04 -7.39 -8.72
N LEU A 115 0.02 -7.35 -9.52
CA LEU A 115 0.13 -6.44 -10.67
C LEU A 115 -0.96 -6.74 -11.72
N GLU A 116 -1.20 -8.00 -12.05
CA GLU A 116 -2.24 -8.43 -13.00
C GLU A 116 -3.66 -8.09 -12.53
N ASN A 117 -3.88 -8.03 -11.22
CA ASN A 117 -5.17 -7.64 -10.63
C ASN A 117 -5.23 -6.18 -10.21
N SER A 118 -4.26 -5.37 -10.60
CA SER A 118 -4.21 -3.92 -10.36
C SER A 118 -4.69 -3.16 -11.59
N ASP A 119 -5.79 -2.43 -11.47
CA ASP A 119 -6.30 -1.62 -12.59
C ASP A 119 -5.38 -0.42 -12.88
N PHE A 120 -4.71 0.11 -11.86
CA PHE A 120 -3.81 1.26 -11.97
C PHE A 120 -2.46 0.97 -11.34
N ILE A 121 -1.37 1.30 -12.03
CA ILE A 121 -0.02 1.32 -11.49
C ILE A 121 0.56 2.70 -11.70
N CYS A 122 0.95 3.36 -10.61
CA CYS A 122 1.54 4.69 -10.64
C CYS A 122 3.04 4.59 -10.30
N LEU A 123 3.88 4.99 -11.24
CA LEU A 123 5.33 5.05 -11.06
C LEU A 123 5.76 6.52 -10.90
N LEU A 124 6.30 6.83 -9.75
CA LEU A 124 6.97 8.11 -9.48
C LEU A 124 8.47 7.99 -9.81
N ASN A 125 9.29 8.93 -9.35
CA ASN A 125 10.74 8.88 -9.56
C ASN A 125 11.33 7.55 -9.07
N GLN A 126 12.09 6.88 -9.93
CA GLN A 126 12.66 5.56 -9.66
C GLN A 126 14.19 5.57 -9.67
N ALA A 127 14.78 4.82 -8.75
CA ALA A 127 16.23 4.59 -8.72
C ALA A 127 16.69 3.85 -10.00
N SER A 128 17.91 4.11 -10.43
CA SER A 128 18.46 3.56 -11.70
C SER A 128 18.44 2.03 -11.76
N GLY A 129 18.68 1.35 -10.63
CA GLY A 129 18.67 -0.11 -10.55
C GLY A 129 17.26 -0.72 -10.72
N ASP A 130 16.24 -0.03 -10.23
CA ASP A 130 14.88 -0.51 -10.25
C ASP A 130 14.20 -0.29 -11.60
N ARG A 131 14.62 0.73 -12.35
CA ARG A 131 14.03 1.09 -13.65
C ARG A 131 14.09 -0.03 -14.68
N LYS A 132 15.22 -0.75 -14.76
CA LYS A 132 15.36 -1.88 -15.69
C LYS A 132 14.36 -2.99 -15.39
N ILE A 133 14.26 -3.36 -14.11
CA ILE A 133 13.38 -4.43 -13.67
C ILE A 133 11.92 -4.05 -13.92
N LEU A 134 11.55 -2.80 -13.60
CA LEU A 134 10.20 -2.28 -13.86
C LEU A 134 9.87 -2.22 -15.35
N ALA A 135 10.84 -1.80 -16.19
CA ALA A 135 10.65 -1.74 -17.63
C ALA A 135 10.34 -3.11 -18.24
N GLU A 136 11.10 -4.13 -17.83
CA GLU A 136 10.89 -5.50 -18.29
C GLU A 136 9.56 -6.07 -17.81
N ARG A 137 9.21 -5.87 -16.53
CA ARG A 137 7.98 -6.40 -15.92
C ARG A 137 6.70 -5.73 -16.43
N LEU A 138 6.75 -4.43 -16.69
CA LEU A 138 5.59 -3.62 -17.06
C LEU A 138 5.57 -3.23 -18.55
N ASN A 139 6.49 -3.79 -19.36
CA ASN A 139 6.61 -3.50 -20.79
C ASN A 139 6.74 -2.00 -21.11
N ILE A 140 7.51 -1.26 -20.28
CA ILE A 140 7.73 0.17 -20.45
C ILE A 140 8.86 0.42 -21.43
N SER A 141 8.62 1.21 -22.48
CA SER A 141 9.65 1.56 -23.46
C SER A 141 10.72 2.47 -22.89
N PRO A 142 11.94 2.49 -23.46
CA PRO A 142 13.01 3.40 -23.03
C PRO A 142 12.61 4.88 -23.07
N GLN A 143 11.75 5.27 -24.01
CA GLN A 143 11.24 6.64 -24.10
C GLN A 143 10.33 6.98 -22.92
N GLN A 144 9.45 6.06 -22.53
CA GLN A 144 8.56 6.24 -21.39
C GLN A 144 9.30 6.25 -20.06
N LEU A 145 10.38 5.45 -19.92
CA LEU A 145 11.19 5.45 -18.70
C LEU A 145 11.79 6.82 -18.35
N ARG A 146 11.98 7.72 -19.33
CA ARG A 146 12.46 9.08 -19.06
C ARG A 146 11.56 9.89 -18.14
N TYR A 147 10.26 9.56 -18.09
CA TYR A 147 9.30 10.24 -17.23
C TYR A 147 9.35 9.81 -15.76
N VAL A 148 10.13 8.78 -15.44
CA VAL A 148 10.39 8.32 -14.06
C VAL A 148 11.89 8.40 -13.72
N ASP A 149 12.68 9.00 -14.62
CA ASP A 149 14.10 9.27 -14.45
C ASP A 149 14.30 10.75 -14.11
N ASN A 150 14.67 11.04 -12.88
CA ASN A 150 14.82 12.42 -12.38
C ASN A 150 13.53 13.27 -12.47
N SER A 151 12.37 12.63 -12.34
CA SER A 151 11.10 13.34 -12.29
C SER A 151 10.96 14.15 -11.00
N GLU A 152 10.30 15.30 -11.11
CA GLU A 152 9.98 16.14 -9.96
C GLU A 152 8.83 15.54 -9.14
N PRO A 153 8.66 15.94 -7.86
CA PRO A 153 7.52 15.53 -7.06
C PRO A 153 6.18 15.83 -7.76
N GLY A 154 5.34 14.82 -7.87
CA GLY A 154 4.06 14.90 -8.58
C GLY A 154 4.14 14.60 -10.08
N GLU A 155 5.28 14.13 -10.57
CA GLU A 155 5.46 13.69 -11.94
C GLU A 155 5.74 12.19 -12.01
N GLY A 156 5.33 11.53 -13.09
CA GLY A 156 5.56 10.11 -13.27
C GLY A 156 4.83 9.48 -14.43
N LEU A 157 4.64 8.17 -14.37
CA LEU A 157 3.86 7.38 -15.31
C LEU A 157 2.65 6.77 -14.61
N LEU A 158 1.50 6.84 -15.25
CA LEU A 158 0.30 6.11 -14.90
C LEU A 158 0.07 5.03 -15.94
N ILE A 159 -0.01 3.79 -15.48
CA ILE A 159 -0.35 2.63 -16.29
C ILE A 159 -1.79 2.25 -15.96
N TYR A 160 -2.63 2.17 -16.99
CA TYR A 160 -4.01 1.72 -16.91
C TYR A 160 -4.26 0.76 -18.06
N GLU A 161 -4.51 -0.50 -17.77
CA GLU A 161 -4.58 -1.57 -18.76
C GLU A 161 -3.34 -1.59 -19.67
N ASN A 162 -3.52 -1.34 -20.98
CA ASN A 162 -2.45 -1.28 -21.98
C ASN A 162 -1.97 0.14 -22.27
N VAL A 163 -2.46 1.14 -21.54
CA VAL A 163 -2.15 2.55 -21.78
C VAL A 163 -1.15 3.02 -20.74
N ILE A 164 -0.04 3.59 -21.19
CA ILE A 164 0.99 4.19 -20.35
C ILE A 164 1.03 5.68 -20.62
N LEU A 165 0.65 6.50 -19.65
CA LEU A 165 0.53 7.94 -19.75
C LEU A 165 1.49 8.64 -18.80
N PRO A 166 2.30 9.59 -19.28
CA PRO A 166 3.01 10.50 -18.40
C PRO A 166 2.01 11.45 -17.74
N PHE A 167 2.22 11.76 -16.47
CA PHE A 167 1.42 12.74 -15.77
C PHE A 167 2.29 13.75 -15.04
N LYS A 168 1.71 14.93 -14.81
CA LYS A 168 2.29 16.01 -14.02
C LYS A 168 1.19 16.63 -13.17
N ASN A 169 1.27 16.42 -11.87
CA ASN A 169 0.30 16.95 -10.91
C ASN A 169 1.01 17.39 -9.61
N PRO A 170 1.85 18.45 -9.66
CA PRO A 170 2.52 18.94 -8.47
C PRO A 170 1.50 19.60 -7.53
N ILE A 171 1.60 19.31 -6.24
CA ILE A 171 0.82 20.01 -5.22
C ILE A 171 1.42 21.40 -5.03
N PRO A 172 0.64 22.49 -5.22
CA PRO A 172 1.16 23.85 -5.06
C PRO A 172 1.62 24.11 -3.63
N LYS A 173 2.84 24.63 -3.47
CA LYS A 173 3.48 24.83 -2.15
C LYS A 173 2.75 25.81 -1.23
N ASN A 174 1.97 26.72 -1.81
CA ASN A 174 1.19 27.70 -1.07
C ASN A 174 -0.16 27.18 -0.55
N THR A 175 -0.42 25.87 -0.68
CA THR A 175 -1.67 25.25 -0.21
C THR A 175 -1.51 24.65 1.19
N GLN A 176 -2.59 24.66 1.97
CA GLN A 176 -2.65 23.98 3.26
C GLN A 176 -2.34 22.48 3.11
N LEU A 177 -2.82 21.86 2.02
CA LEU A 177 -2.54 20.46 1.72
C LEU A 177 -1.03 20.19 1.63
N TYR A 178 -0.28 21.05 0.93
CA TYR A 178 1.18 20.93 0.86
C TYR A 178 1.82 21.02 2.23
N GLN A 179 1.42 21.99 3.06
CA GLN A 179 1.97 22.22 4.40
C GLN A 179 1.74 21.02 5.33
N ILE A 180 0.60 20.34 5.22
CA ILE A 180 0.26 19.15 6.02
C ILE A 180 1.02 17.92 5.53
N MET A 181 1.20 17.78 4.21
CA MET A 181 1.74 16.55 3.62
C MET A 181 3.24 16.57 3.39
N THR A 182 3.88 17.74 3.41
CA THR A 182 5.33 17.81 3.17
C THR A 182 6.11 17.20 4.32
N THR A 183 7.10 16.37 3.99
CA THR A 183 8.07 15.82 4.95
C THR A 183 9.42 16.56 4.89
N ARG A 184 9.50 17.64 4.09
CA ARG A 184 10.72 18.44 3.98
C ARG A 184 10.92 19.28 5.23
N LEU A 185 12.11 19.19 5.81
CA LEU A 185 12.48 19.99 6.97
C LEU A 185 12.36 21.49 6.62
N GLY A 186 11.62 22.24 7.45
CA GLY A 186 11.41 23.68 7.30
C GLY A 186 10.30 24.11 6.35
N GLU A 187 9.63 23.18 5.65
CA GLU A 187 8.50 23.49 4.75
C GLU A 187 7.12 23.08 5.34
N GLY A 188 7.08 22.29 6.42
CA GLY A 188 5.84 21.79 7.03
C GLY A 188 5.22 22.76 8.04
N ALA A 189 3.91 22.60 8.29
CA ALA A 189 3.26 23.25 9.42
C ALA A 189 3.94 22.76 10.72
N THR A 190 4.36 23.69 11.57
CA THR A 190 4.78 23.39 12.95
C THR A 190 3.54 22.85 13.67
N VAL A 191 3.52 21.56 13.96
CA VAL A 191 2.51 20.91 14.80
C VAL A 191 2.83 21.20 16.26
#